data_3596db760aa01c8f82f74ba12b1bc413
#
_entry.id   3596db760aa01c8f82f74ba12b1bc413
#
_cell.length_a   1.000
_cell.length_b   1.000
_cell.length_c   1.000
_cell.angle_alpha   90.00
_cell.angle_beta   90.00
_cell.angle_gamma   90.00
#
_symmetry.space_group_name_H-M   'P 1'
#
loop_
_entity.id
_entity.type
_entity.pdbx_description
1 polymer ?
#
loop_
_entity_poly.entity_id
_entity_poly.type
_entity_poly.pdbx_seq_one_letter_code
_entity_poly.pdbx_strand_id
1 'polypeptide(L)'
;LVGDRLFVTKYSYGYSKHSFPFSPPIFDKRIMFKSPKRGDVIVFKTPADNRTDYIKRLIGLPGDKIQFIDANLYLNNSEIFKSKVLNKSKIYCGDKLIDVFRFEEKLPNGKKFHTVYLKDYTYQNSDEFIVPKDHYFFLGDNRDCSKDSRFLSSVGYVHKRNLVGKAQFIFFSSDKKIGNIFTFWKWHKSIRLNRSFKKIN
;
A
#
# COMPACT_ATOMS: atom_id res chain seq x y z
N LEU A 1 -7.91 4.78 3.69
CA LEU A 1 -8.16 5.31 5.03
C LEU A 1 -8.63 4.20 5.96
N VAL A 2 -8.47 4.39 7.27
CA VAL A 2 -9.08 3.50 8.27
C VAL A 2 -10.59 3.52 8.07
N GLY A 3 -11.20 2.32 8.00
CA GLY A 3 -12.63 2.14 7.72
C GLY A 3 -12.99 1.90 6.26
N ASP A 4 -12.03 1.97 5.32
CA ASP A 4 -12.25 1.53 3.94
C ASP A 4 -12.31 0.00 3.89
N ARG A 5 -13.34 -0.55 3.25
CA ARG A 5 -13.45 -1.97 2.91
C ARG A 5 -13.16 -2.14 1.42
N LEU A 6 -12.24 -3.03 1.10
CA LEU A 6 -11.68 -3.17 -0.23
C LEU A 6 -12.16 -4.46 -0.89
N PHE A 7 -12.44 -4.38 -2.19
CA PHE A 7 -12.58 -5.56 -3.01
C PHE A 7 -11.19 -5.98 -3.53
N VAL A 8 -10.81 -7.22 -3.22
CA VAL A 8 -9.49 -7.77 -3.54
C VAL A 8 -9.64 -9.01 -4.41
N THR A 9 -9.02 -8.98 -5.60
CA THR A 9 -9.00 -10.15 -6.49
C THR A 9 -7.82 -11.05 -6.12
N LYS A 10 -8.11 -12.16 -5.44
CA LYS A 10 -7.11 -13.08 -4.92
C LYS A 10 -6.41 -13.93 -6.00
N TYR A 11 -7.01 -14.05 -7.18
CA TYR A 11 -6.48 -14.81 -8.33
C TYR A 11 -5.62 -13.96 -9.29
N SER A 12 -5.51 -12.65 -9.06
CA SER A 12 -4.79 -11.73 -9.96
C SER A 12 -3.34 -12.14 -10.22
N TYR A 13 -2.71 -12.79 -9.25
CA TYR A 13 -1.31 -13.23 -9.32
C TYR A 13 -1.18 -14.77 -9.30
N GLY A 14 -2.22 -15.47 -9.75
CA GLY A 14 -2.32 -16.93 -9.68
C GLY A 14 -2.86 -17.43 -8.33
N TYR A 15 -2.98 -18.74 -8.19
CA TYR A 15 -3.57 -19.37 -7.01
C TYR A 15 -2.52 -19.73 -5.96
N SER A 16 -2.80 -19.42 -4.72
CA SER A 16 -2.02 -19.82 -3.54
C SER A 16 -2.96 -20.24 -2.42
N LYS A 17 -2.44 -20.73 -1.31
CA LYS A 17 -3.25 -21.00 -0.12
C LYS A 17 -4.13 -19.80 0.29
N HIS A 18 -3.67 -18.57 0.09
CA HIS A 18 -4.41 -17.35 0.41
C HIS A 18 -5.58 -17.04 -0.54
N SER A 19 -5.68 -17.76 -1.67
CA SER A 19 -6.83 -17.63 -2.59
C SER A 19 -8.11 -18.24 -2.02
N PHE A 20 -7.99 -19.13 -1.04
CA PHE A 20 -9.10 -19.85 -0.42
C PHE A 20 -9.42 -19.30 0.98
N PRO A 21 -10.68 -19.47 1.46
CA PRO A 21 -11.02 -19.17 2.85
C PRO A 21 -10.12 -19.94 3.81
N PHE A 22 -9.78 -19.31 4.94
CA PHE A 22 -8.94 -19.88 6.00
C PHE A 22 -7.50 -20.27 5.59
N SER A 23 -7.09 -20.00 4.34
CA SER A 23 -5.75 -20.28 3.83
C SER A 23 -5.26 -21.72 4.11
N PRO A 24 -6.00 -22.75 3.70
CA PRO A 24 -5.66 -24.15 3.98
C PRO A 24 -4.30 -24.48 3.36
N PRO A 25 -3.48 -25.35 3.99
CA PRO A 25 -2.14 -25.70 3.52
C PRO A 25 -2.16 -26.69 2.33
N ILE A 26 -3.04 -26.44 1.34
CA ILE A 26 -3.21 -27.33 0.18
C ILE A 26 -2.08 -27.10 -0.84
N PHE A 27 -1.50 -25.89 -0.87
CA PHE A 27 -0.47 -25.52 -1.83
C PHE A 27 0.75 -24.91 -1.13
N ASP A 28 1.92 -25.50 -1.31
CA ASP A 28 3.18 -24.93 -0.88
C ASP A 28 3.70 -23.86 -1.85
N LYS A 29 3.32 -23.97 -3.12
CA LYS A 29 3.74 -23.08 -4.20
C LYS A 29 2.52 -22.40 -4.84
N ARG A 30 2.75 -21.23 -5.41
CA ARG A 30 1.73 -20.53 -6.20
C ARG A 30 1.60 -21.18 -7.58
N ILE A 31 0.36 -21.50 -7.98
CA ILE A 31 0.03 -22.10 -9.28
C ILE A 31 -0.34 -20.99 -10.25
N MET A 32 0.08 -21.10 -11.52
CA MET A 32 -0.17 -20.13 -12.60
C MET A 32 0.23 -18.69 -12.17
N PHE A 33 1.44 -18.56 -11.63
CA PHE A 33 1.91 -17.27 -11.15
C PHE A 33 1.97 -16.24 -12.28
N LYS A 34 1.34 -15.10 -12.04
CA LYS A 34 1.45 -13.88 -12.86
C LYS A 34 2.16 -12.82 -12.06
N SER A 35 3.25 -12.29 -12.59
CA SER A 35 4.01 -11.23 -11.92
C SER A 35 3.16 -9.98 -11.74
N PRO A 36 3.15 -9.40 -10.54
CA PRO A 36 2.50 -8.12 -10.31
C PRO A 36 3.21 -7.00 -11.08
N LYS A 37 2.46 -5.95 -11.41
CA LYS A 37 2.99 -4.80 -12.13
C LYS A 37 3.33 -3.68 -11.17
N ARG A 38 4.43 -2.96 -11.44
CA ARG A 38 4.81 -1.77 -10.67
C ARG A 38 3.64 -0.79 -10.57
N GLY A 39 3.38 -0.29 -9.37
CA GLY A 39 2.26 0.60 -9.05
C GLY A 39 0.96 -0.12 -8.72
N ASP A 40 0.88 -1.46 -8.77
CA ASP A 40 -0.29 -2.19 -8.25
C ASP A 40 -0.40 -1.99 -6.73
N VAL A 41 -1.63 -1.79 -6.26
CA VAL A 41 -1.92 -1.80 -4.82
C VAL A 41 -2.28 -3.23 -4.43
N ILE A 42 -1.49 -3.80 -3.53
CA ILE A 42 -1.50 -5.24 -3.25
C ILE A 42 -1.75 -5.49 -1.77
N VAL A 43 -2.61 -6.45 -1.49
CA VAL A 43 -2.75 -7.03 -0.17
C VAL A 43 -1.78 -8.21 -0.04
N PHE A 44 -1.01 -8.22 1.02
CA PHE A 44 -0.05 -9.29 1.30
C PHE A 44 0.03 -9.59 2.81
N LYS A 45 0.45 -10.80 3.14
CA LYS A 45 0.78 -11.18 4.52
C LYS A 45 2.16 -10.63 4.88
N THR A 46 2.26 -9.92 6.02
CA THR A 46 3.57 -9.39 6.46
C THR A 46 4.57 -10.53 6.69
N PRO A 47 5.82 -10.40 6.22
CA PRO A 47 6.84 -11.41 6.45
C PRO A 47 7.14 -11.66 7.93
N ALA A 48 6.95 -10.67 8.79
CA ALA A 48 7.25 -10.75 10.21
C ALA A 48 6.44 -11.83 10.96
N ASP A 49 5.15 -12.00 10.61
CA ASP A 49 4.27 -12.95 11.29
C ASP A 49 3.50 -13.90 10.35
N ASN A 50 3.54 -13.64 9.05
CA ASN A 50 2.80 -14.35 8.00
C ASN A 50 1.27 -14.43 8.25
N ARG A 51 0.73 -13.56 9.08
CA ARG A 51 -0.69 -13.52 9.48
C ARG A 51 -1.35 -12.18 9.18
N THR A 52 -0.70 -11.07 9.54
CA THR A 52 -1.27 -9.73 9.41
C THR A 52 -1.33 -9.31 7.94
N ASP A 53 -2.51 -8.87 7.50
CA ASP A 53 -2.69 -8.33 6.16
C ASP A 53 -2.27 -6.86 6.10
N TYR A 54 -1.38 -6.57 5.18
CA TYR A 54 -0.99 -5.22 4.81
C TYR A 54 -1.45 -4.91 3.38
N ILE A 55 -1.79 -3.65 3.15
CA ILE A 55 -2.08 -3.12 1.82
C ILE A 55 -1.11 -2.00 1.53
N LYS A 56 -0.33 -2.15 0.46
CA LYS A 56 0.67 -1.18 0.03
C LYS A 56 0.78 -1.15 -1.49
N ARG A 57 1.45 -0.13 -2.00
CA ARG A 57 1.75 0.01 -3.42
C ARG A 57 3.08 -0.65 -3.76
N LEU A 58 3.09 -1.46 -4.81
CA LEU A 58 4.28 -2.09 -5.34
C LEU A 58 5.17 -1.06 -6.05
N ILE A 59 6.35 -0.84 -5.52
CA ILE A 59 7.34 0.08 -6.10
C ILE A 59 8.53 -0.67 -6.71
N GLY A 60 9.13 -1.60 -5.98
CA GLY A 60 10.29 -2.35 -6.46
C GLY A 60 9.95 -3.76 -6.89
N LEU A 61 10.44 -4.14 -8.06
CA LEU A 61 10.42 -5.49 -8.61
C LEU A 61 11.75 -6.20 -8.29
N PRO A 62 11.84 -7.54 -8.40
CA PRO A 62 13.10 -8.25 -8.21
C PRO A 62 14.25 -7.64 -9.05
N GLY A 63 15.38 -7.37 -8.41
CA GLY A 63 16.56 -6.74 -9.01
C GLY A 63 16.58 -5.21 -8.99
N ASP A 64 15.47 -4.55 -8.64
CA ASP A 64 15.45 -3.09 -8.55
C ASP A 64 16.27 -2.56 -7.37
N LYS A 65 16.81 -1.38 -7.57
CA LYS A 65 17.46 -0.54 -6.57
C LYS A 65 16.54 0.60 -6.17
N ILE A 66 16.32 0.77 -4.87
CA ILE A 66 15.43 1.80 -4.33
C ILE A 66 16.19 2.57 -3.27
N GLN A 67 16.13 3.89 -3.36
CA GLN A 67 16.77 4.78 -2.39
C GLN A 67 15.92 6.02 -2.17
N PHE A 68 16.01 6.60 -0.99
CA PHE A 68 15.50 7.94 -0.70
C PHE A 68 16.69 8.89 -0.55
N ILE A 69 16.65 10.01 -1.26
CA ILE A 69 17.63 11.08 -1.17
C ILE A 69 16.82 12.39 -1.06
N ASP A 70 17.03 13.14 0.00
CA ASP A 70 16.32 14.40 0.29
C ASP A 70 14.79 14.27 0.16
N ALA A 71 14.24 13.19 0.72
CA ALA A 71 12.83 12.82 0.67
C ALA A 71 12.28 12.54 -0.75
N ASN A 72 13.13 12.45 -1.76
CA ASN A 72 12.78 12.01 -3.11
C ASN A 72 13.05 10.51 -3.26
N LEU A 73 12.13 9.83 -3.94
CA LEU A 73 12.26 8.40 -4.25
C LEU A 73 13.10 8.22 -5.51
N TYR A 74 14.15 7.44 -5.41
CA TYR A 74 14.95 6.97 -6.56
C TYR A 74 14.67 5.51 -6.84
N LEU A 75 14.54 5.18 -8.10
CA LEU A 75 14.36 3.83 -8.61
C LEU A 75 15.37 3.57 -9.72
N ASN A 76 16.28 2.60 -9.52
CA ASN A 76 17.36 2.29 -10.45
C ASN A 76 18.18 3.54 -10.82
N ASN A 77 18.57 4.31 -9.82
CA ASN A 77 19.33 5.56 -9.89
C ASN A 77 18.59 6.72 -10.60
N SER A 78 17.31 6.55 -10.93
CA SER A 78 16.51 7.62 -11.56
C SER A 78 15.48 8.15 -10.54
N GLU A 79 15.42 9.46 -10.40
CA GLU A 79 14.43 10.11 -9.52
C GLU A 79 13.01 9.88 -10.06
N ILE A 80 12.11 9.50 -9.17
CA ILE A 80 10.68 9.41 -9.47
C ILE A 80 10.09 10.82 -9.47
N PHE A 81 9.57 11.22 -10.63
CA PHE A 81 8.94 12.53 -10.78
C PHE A 81 7.84 12.73 -9.73
N LYS A 82 7.96 13.82 -8.98
CA LYS A 82 7.04 14.21 -7.91
C LYS A 82 6.60 15.66 -8.09
N SER A 83 5.30 15.92 -8.27
CA SER A 83 4.74 17.27 -8.37
C SER A 83 3.75 17.55 -7.25
N LYS A 84 3.80 18.75 -6.68
CA LYS A 84 2.89 19.17 -5.60
C LYS A 84 1.50 19.47 -6.16
N VAL A 85 0.47 18.83 -5.59
CA VAL A 85 -0.93 18.99 -6.05
C VAL A 85 -1.71 19.96 -5.19
N LEU A 86 -1.56 19.87 -3.87
CA LEU A 86 -2.24 20.73 -2.90
C LEU A 86 -1.25 21.18 -1.82
N ASN A 87 -1.41 22.43 -1.37
CA ASN A 87 -0.50 23.01 -0.39
C ASN A 87 -0.65 22.39 0.99
N LYS A 88 -1.90 22.09 1.42
CA LYS A 88 -2.15 21.51 2.75
C LYS A 88 -3.38 20.63 2.71
N SER A 89 -3.31 19.50 3.38
CA SER A 89 -4.47 18.65 3.72
C SER A 89 -4.24 18.02 5.07
N LYS A 90 -5.34 17.62 5.74
CA LYS A 90 -5.24 16.94 7.04
C LYS A 90 -5.55 15.47 6.85
N ILE A 91 -4.76 14.63 7.49
CA ILE A 91 -4.97 13.17 7.53
C ILE A 91 -4.77 12.63 8.94
N TYR A 92 -5.33 11.47 9.21
CA TYR A 92 -5.04 10.74 10.44
C TYR A 92 -3.77 9.90 10.27
N CYS A 93 -2.82 10.06 11.21
CA CYS A 93 -1.68 9.19 11.42
C CYS A 93 -1.86 8.51 12.79
N GLY A 94 -2.35 7.28 12.80
CA GLY A 94 -2.90 6.68 14.02
C GLY A 94 -4.11 7.49 14.50
N ASP A 95 -4.05 7.96 15.75
CA ASP A 95 -5.12 8.79 16.34
C ASP A 95 -4.91 10.29 16.21
N LYS A 96 -3.75 10.72 15.72
CA LYS A 96 -3.40 12.14 15.56
C LYS A 96 -3.82 12.65 14.20
N LEU A 97 -4.48 13.81 14.18
CA LEU A 97 -4.76 14.56 12.95
C LEU A 97 -3.55 15.45 12.66
N ILE A 98 -2.95 15.29 11.49
CA ILE A 98 -1.72 15.96 11.11
C ILE A 98 -1.87 16.68 9.77
N ASP A 99 -1.15 17.78 9.61
CA ASP A 99 -1.04 18.51 8.35
C ASP A 99 -0.03 17.81 7.43
N VAL A 100 -0.42 17.64 6.16
CA VAL A 100 0.41 17.01 5.15
C VAL A 100 0.36 17.77 3.83
N PHE A 101 1.42 17.59 3.05
CA PHE A 101 1.44 17.98 1.64
C PHE A 101 1.06 16.80 0.77
N ARG A 102 0.30 17.06 -0.29
CA ARG A 102 -0.08 16.06 -1.29
C ARG A 102 0.72 16.26 -2.56
N PHE A 103 1.22 15.15 -3.08
CA PHE A 103 1.97 15.10 -4.33
C PHE A 103 1.36 14.08 -5.27
N GLU A 104 1.56 14.27 -6.58
CA GLU A 104 1.39 13.26 -7.61
C GLU A 104 2.77 12.72 -7.96
N GLU A 105 2.95 11.41 -7.86
CA GLU A 105 4.14 10.70 -8.32
C GLU A 105 3.85 9.93 -9.60
N LYS A 106 4.83 9.91 -10.52
CA LYS A 106 4.75 9.19 -11.79
C LYS A 106 5.84 8.14 -11.87
N LEU A 107 5.46 6.88 -11.93
CA LEU A 107 6.39 5.76 -12.10
C LEU A 107 6.90 5.66 -13.55
N PRO A 108 8.04 4.96 -13.81
CA PRO A 108 8.61 4.80 -15.16
C PRO A 108 7.65 4.16 -16.17
N ASN A 109 6.71 3.34 -15.71
CA ASN A 109 5.67 2.74 -16.56
C ASN A 109 4.49 3.69 -16.86
N GLY A 110 4.61 4.97 -16.54
CA GLY A 110 3.61 6.00 -16.77
C GLY A 110 2.49 6.06 -15.73
N LYS A 111 2.42 5.12 -14.78
CA LYS A 111 1.38 5.10 -13.76
C LYS A 111 1.54 6.25 -12.79
N LYS A 112 0.46 6.99 -12.56
CA LYS A 112 0.38 8.13 -11.64
C LYS A 112 -0.46 7.78 -10.42
N PHE A 113 -0.08 8.32 -9.26
CA PHE A 113 -0.83 8.17 -8.02
C PHE A 113 -0.49 9.28 -7.03
N HIS A 114 -1.37 9.49 -6.06
CA HIS A 114 -1.16 10.51 -5.06
C HIS A 114 -0.46 9.95 -3.84
N THR A 115 0.52 10.71 -3.36
CA THR A 115 1.24 10.47 -2.11
C THR A 115 1.07 11.64 -1.16
N VAL A 116 1.25 11.40 0.12
CA VAL A 116 1.24 12.43 1.14
C VAL A 116 2.48 12.34 2.00
N TYR A 117 3.01 13.50 2.34
CA TYR A 117 4.20 13.69 3.17
C TYR A 117 3.91 14.70 4.27
N LEU A 118 4.54 14.53 5.43
CA LEU A 118 4.59 15.55 6.47
C LEU A 118 5.33 16.80 5.97
N LYS A 119 5.09 17.92 6.65
CA LYS A 119 5.77 19.19 6.32
C LYS A 119 7.29 19.06 6.43
N ASP A 120 7.77 18.36 7.44
CA ASP A 120 9.17 18.26 7.79
C ASP A 120 9.81 16.91 7.43
N TYR A 121 9.20 16.14 6.53
CA TYR A 121 9.65 14.83 6.01
C TYR A 121 10.43 13.99 7.04
N THR A 122 9.77 12.99 7.61
CA THR A 122 10.39 12.13 8.64
C THR A 122 11.44 11.16 8.08
N TYR A 123 11.33 10.81 6.80
CA TYR A 123 12.21 9.85 6.13
C TYR A 123 12.90 10.53 4.94
N GLN A 124 14.04 11.18 5.19
CA GLN A 124 14.75 11.98 4.18
C GLN A 124 15.73 11.16 3.36
N ASN A 125 16.61 10.41 4.01
CA ASN A 125 17.66 9.63 3.36
C ASN A 125 17.64 8.18 3.80
N SER A 126 18.01 7.26 2.90
CA SER A 126 18.16 5.85 3.19
C SER A 126 19.40 5.25 2.57
N ASP A 127 19.81 4.09 3.08
CA ASP A 127 20.67 3.19 2.31
C ASP A 127 19.95 2.72 1.04
N GLU A 128 20.71 2.17 0.10
CA GLU A 128 20.17 1.55 -1.10
C GLU A 128 19.52 0.21 -0.75
N PHE A 129 18.25 0.03 -1.10
CA PHE A 129 17.53 -1.23 -1.00
C PHE A 129 17.62 -1.97 -2.33
N ILE A 130 18.26 -3.13 -2.35
CA ILE A 130 18.31 -4.01 -3.53
C ILE A 130 17.27 -5.11 -3.35
N VAL A 131 16.27 -5.17 -4.24
CA VAL A 131 15.16 -6.13 -4.12
C VAL A 131 15.64 -7.53 -4.51
N PRO A 132 15.60 -8.52 -3.58
CA PRO A 132 16.07 -9.87 -3.88
C PRO A 132 15.17 -10.57 -4.91
N LYS A 133 15.71 -11.65 -5.51
CA LYS A 133 14.93 -12.54 -6.39
C LYS A 133 13.67 -13.03 -5.67
N ASP A 134 12.54 -13.07 -6.39
CA ASP A 134 11.23 -13.50 -5.88
C ASP A 134 10.62 -12.61 -4.77
N HIS A 135 11.21 -11.46 -4.50
CA HIS A 135 10.71 -10.48 -3.53
C HIS A 135 10.27 -9.19 -4.20
N TYR A 136 9.50 -8.42 -3.46
CA TYR A 136 8.92 -7.16 -3.88
C TYR A 136 9.09 -6.12 -2.79
N PHE A 137 9.22 -4.85 -3.21
CA PHE A 137 9.34 -3.72 -2.31
C PHE A 137 8.10 -2.84 -2.39
N PHE A 138 7.47 -2.62 -1.25
CA PHE A 138 6.20 -1.94 -1.12
C PHE A 138 6.33 -0.65 -0.35
N LEU A 139 5.67 0.41 -0.82
CA LEU A 139 5.54 1.67 -0.09
C LEU A 139 4.07 2.01 0.19
N GLY A 140 3.84 2.67 1.31
CA GLY A 140 2.56 3.29 1.59
C GLY A 140 2.42 4.63 0.87
N ASP A 141 1.24 4.93 0.35
CA ASP A 141 0.95 6.24 -0.27
C ASP A 141 1.02 7.38 0.77
N ASN A 142 0.75 7.09 2.04
CA ASN A 142 1.09 7.97 3.15
C ASN A 142 2.53 7.68 3.59
N ARG A 143 3.48 8.41 3.04
CA ARG A 143 4.90 8.13 3.15
C ARG A 143 5.42 8.14 4.58
N ASP A 144 5.06 9.13 5.37
CA ASP A 144 5.62 9.30 6.70
C ASP A 144 4.88 8.50 7.79
N CYS A 145 3.61 8.16 7.55
CA CYS A 145 2.82 7.36 8.49
C CYS A 145 2.68 5.90 8.09
N SER A 146 3.44 5.44 7.10
CA SER A 146 3.37 4.06 6.62
C SER A 146 4.47 3.21 7.24
N LYS A 147 4.07 2.10 7.84
CA LYS A 147 4.96 0.99 8.12
C LYS A 147 5.00 0.09 6.88
N ASP A 148 6.12 0.12 6.14
CA ASP A 148 6.26 -0.53 4.84
C ASP A 148 7.67 -1.12 4.64
N SER A 149 8.06 -1.45 3.41
CA SER A 149 9.32 -2.14 3.11
C SER A 149 10.59 -1.40 3.51
N ARG A 150 10.53 -0.10 3.77
CA ARG A 150 11.66 0.67 4.34
C ARG A 150 12.08 0.17 5.72
N PHE A 151 11.16 -0.44 6.44
CA PHE A 151 11.39 -0.99 7.79
C PHE A 151 11.66 -2.49 7.69
N LEU A 152 12.94 -2.86 7.46
CA LEU A 152 13.37 -4.23 7.21
C LEU A 152 13.01 -5.20 8.33
N SER A 153 12.99 -4.75 9.58
CA SER A 153 12.64 -5.57 10.75
C SER A 153 11.15 -5.90 10.85
N SER A 154 10.28 -5.18 10.13
CA SER A 154 8.83 -5.34 10.27
C SER A 154 8.14 -5.80 8.99
N VAL A 155 8.40 -5.16 7.85
CA VAL A 155 7.83 -5.51 6.55
C VAL A 155 8.93 -5.99 5.62
N GLY A 156 9.96 -5.18 5.40
CA GLY A 156 11.09 -5.51 4.54
C GLY A 156 10.67 -5.96 3.14
N TYR A 157 11.45 -6.87 2.58
CA TYR A 157 11.18 -7.46 1.28
C TYR A 157 10.09 -8.54 1.39
N VAL A 158 9.04 -8.41 0.60
CA VAL A 158 7.88 -9.32 0.63
C VAL A 158 8.03 -10.39 -0.44
N HIS A 159 8.16 -11.64 -0.02
CA HIS A 159 8.28 -12.77 -0.94
C HIS A 159 6.97 -13.00 -1.73
N LYS A 160 7.05 -13.45 -2.98
CA LYS A 160 5.89 -13.70 -3.86
C LYS A 160 4.81 -14.61 -3.25
N ARG A 161 5.18 -15.53 -2.37
CA ARG A 161 4.23 -16.42 -1.66
C ARG A 161 3.31 -15.67 -0.71
N ASN A 162 3.76 -14.53 -0.16
CA ASN A 162 3.00 -13.71 0.79
C ASN A 162 1.92 -12.85 0.11
N LEU A 163 1.93 -12.72 -1.21
CA LEU A 163 0.93 -11.93 -1.92
C LEU A 163 -0.44 -12.59 -1.77
N VAL A 164 -1.45 -11.82 -1.36
CA VAL A 164 -2.85 -12.28 -1.24
C VAL A 164 -3.62 -11.95 -2.50
N GLY A 165 -3.58 -10.70 -2.96
CA GLY A 165 -4.30 -10.29 -4.16
C GLY A 165 -4.18 -8.80 -4.45
N LYS A 166 -4.75 -8.39 -5.60
CA LYS A 166 -4.77 -7.00 -6.05
C LYS A 166 -6.01 -6.29 -5.53
N ALA A 167 -5.83 -5.14 -4.90
CA ALA A 167 -6.93 -4.25 -4.53
C ALA A 167 -7.47 -3.56 -5.79
N GLN A 168 -8.78 -3.66 -6.03
CA GLN A 168 -9.43 -3.15 -7.23
C GLN A 168 -10.18 -1.83 -6.96
N PHE A 169 -11.05 -1.84 -5.96
CA PHE A 169 -11.84 -0.68 -5.61
C PHE A 169 -12.23 -0.71 -4.12
N ILE A 170 -12.60 0.46 -3.61
CA ILE A 170 -13.16 0.61 -2.28
C ILE A 170 -14.65 0.24 -2.39
N PHE A 171 -15.02 -0.90 -1.81
CA PHE A 171 -16.42 -1.35 -1.81
C PHE A 171 -17.28 -0.48 -0.91
N PHE A 172 -16.79 -0.17 0.29
CA PHE A 172 -17.50 0.58 1.30
C PHE A 172 -16.51 1.34 2.19
N SER A 173 -16.87 2.54 2.60
CA SER A 173 -16.05 3.34 3.51
C SER A 173 -16.88 3.92 4.64
N SER A 174 -16.47 3.67 5.88
CA SER A 174 -17.11 4.24 7.08
C SER A 174 -16.09 4.79 8.06
N ASP A 175 -16.46 5.84 8.76
CA ASP A 175 -15.64 6.39 9.83
C ASP A 175 -16.00 5.69 11.17
N LYS A 176 -15.11 4.81 11.61
CA LYS A 176 -15.30 4.08 12.87
C LYS A 176 -15.32 4.97 14.10
N LYS A 177 -14.78 6.19 14.03
CA LYS A 177 -14.80 7.16 15.14
C LYS A 177 -16.17 7.81 15.32
N ILE A 178 -17.00 7.86 14.24
CA ILE A 178 -18.32 8.49 14.26
C ILE A 178 -19.41 7.47 14.58
N GLY A 179 -19.26 6.22 14.13
CA GLY A 179 -20.27 5.19 14.37
C GLY A 179 -19.75 3.77 14.11
N ASN A 180 -20.37 2.80 14.76
CA ASN A 180 -20.13 1.38 14.56
C ASN A 180 -21.39 0.70 13.99
N ILE A 181 -21.34 -0.61 13.77
CA ILE A 181 -22.44 -1.38 13.18
C ILE A 181 -23.74 -1.29 13.99
N PHE A 182 -23.64 -1.10 15.31
CA PHE A 182 -24.77 -1.04 16.22
C PHE A 182 -25.36 0.37 16.36
N THR A 183 -24.71 1.41 15.83
CA THR A 183 -25.19 2.79 15.89
C THR A 183 -25.78 3.22 14.54
N PHE A 184 -26.83 2.52 14.08
CA PHE A 184 -27.45 2.73 12.74
C PHE A 184 -27.95 4.17 12.54
N TRP A 185 -28.40 4.88 13.60
CA TRP A 185 -28.80 6.29 13.53
C TRP A 185 -27.65 7.26 13.21
N LYS A 186 -26.38 6.82 13.38
CA LYS A 186 -25.19 7.62 13.01
C LYS A 186 -24.63 7.26 11.63
N TRP A 187 -25.19 6.29 10.92
CA TRP A 187 -24.66 5.82 9.65
C TRP A 187 -24.61 6.91 8.58
N HIS A 188 -25.63 7.79 8.54
CA HIS A 188 -25.65 8.91 7.59
C HIS A 188 -24.46 9.88 7.77
N LYS A 189 -23.86 9.96 8.98
CA LYS A 189 -22.66 10.76 9.25
C LYS A 189 -21.37 9.96 9.14
N SER A 190 -21.43 8.64 9.34
CA SER A 190 -20.24 7.77 9.34
C SER A 190 -19.90 7.22 7.96
N ILE A 191 -20.88 7.04 7.07
CA ILE A 191 -20.65 6.51 5.71
C ILE A 191 -20.06 7.59 4.82
N ARG A 192 -18.91 7.27 4.22
CA ARG A 192 -18.22 8.14 3.25
C ARG A 192 -18.59 7.73 1.83
N LEU A 193 -19.78 8.13 1.36
CA LEU A 193 -20.32 7.78 0.04
C LEU A 193 -19.39 8.18 -1.11
N ASN A 194 -18.73 9.34 -0.99
CA ASN A 194 -17.77 9.84 -1.98
C ASN A 194 -16.51 8.98 -2.15
N ARG A 195 -16.31 8.00 -1.26
CA ARG A 195 -15.20 7.03 -1.32
C ARG A 195 -15.66 5.62 -1.72
N SER A 196 -16.94 5.31 -1.55
CA SER A 196 -17.49 4.01 -1.91
C SER A 196 -17.48 3.83 -3.44
N PHE A 197 -17.20 2.63 -3.90
CA PHE A 197 -17.04 2.24 -5.32
C PHE A 197 -15.91 2.96 -6.06
N LYS A 198 -15.02 3.65 -5.34
CA LYS A 198 -13.88 4.31 -5.96
C LYS A 198 -12.81 3.30 -6.36
N LYS A 199 -12.43 3.33 -7.64
CA LYS A 199 -11.33 2.51 -8.17
C LYS A 199 -10.01 2.88 -7.52
N ILE A 200 -9.18 1.88 -7.23
CA ILE A 200 -7.83 2.05 -6.71
C ILE A 200 -6.87 2.05 -7.91
N ASN A 201 -6.23 3.19 -8.14
CA ASN A 201 -5.28 3.40 -9.24
C ASN A 201 -3.85 3.24 -8.75
#